data_74597f087dc8ad483b50a3a24fb95ff9
#
_entry.id   74597f087dc8ad483b50a3a24fb95ff9
#
_cell.length_a   1.000
_cell.length_b   1.000
_cell.length_c   1.000
_cell.angle_alpha   90.00
_cell.angle_beta   90.00
_cell.angle_gamma   90.00
#
_symmetry.space_group_name_H-M   'P 1'
#
loop_
_entity.id
_entity.type
_entity.pdbx_description
1 polymer ?
#
loop_
_entity_poly.entity_id
_entity_poly.type
_entity_poly.pdbx_seq_one_letter_code
_entity_poly.pdbx_strand_id
1 'polypeptide(L)'
;MDKRLVLLAIRLLVSVNLLYAAIFLKFAGVAGSVTLFTQMSQTVHGLVSQPVFRLGSGVFETVIATLLLIPKTARFGARLTVVWMIPVLLSHIFVLGYSWFFVDALLVVLLAVIYLLLTRTHHLIQDGLRQPSN
;
A
#
# COMPACT_ATOMS: atom_id res chain seq x y z
N MET A 1 17.66 15.98 -9.83
CA MET A 1 16.51 15.14 -10.25
C MET A 1 15.23 15.90 -9.96
N ASP A 2 14.37 16.03 -10.97
CA ASP A 2 13.11 16.78 -10.79
C ASP A 2 12.23 16.07 -9.73
N LYS A 3 11.86 16.79 -8.68
CA LYS A 3 11.02 16.29 -7.58
C LYS A 3 9.67 15.75 -8.08
N ARG A 4 9.12 16.32 -9.14
CA ARG A 4 7.85 15.85 -9.74
C ARG A 4 8.01 14.46 -10.32
N LEU A 5 9.14 14.19 -10.99
CA LEU A 5 9.44 12.87 -11.54
C LEU A 5 9.63 11.83 -10.44
N VAL A 6 10.30 12.19 -9.34
CA VAL A 6 10.44 11.30 -8.17
C VAL A 6 9.08 10.94 -7.58
N LEU A 7 8.23 11.93 -7.34
CA LEU A 7 6.88 11.69 -6.80
C LEU A 7 6.03 10.85 -7.75
N LEU A 8 6.14 11.07 -9.05
CA LEU A 8 5.44 10.25 -10.05
C LEU A 8 5.97 8.81 -10.03
N ALA A 9 7.28 8.62 -10.03
CA ALA A 9 7.90 7.30 -9.99
C ALA A 9 7.47 6.50 -8.76
N ILE A 10 7.49 7.11 -7.56
CA ILE A 10 7.04 6.44 -6.33
C ILE A 10 5.57 6.03 -6.45
N ARG A 11 4.69 6.91 -6.92
CA ARG A 11 3.27 6.61 -7.11
C ARG A 11 3.05 5.44 -8.05
N LEU A 12 3.75 5.44 -9.19
CA LEU A 12 3.65 4.36 -10.18
C LEU A 12 4.17 3.04 -9.61
N LEU A 13 5.32 3.04 -8.95
CA LEU A 13 5.89 1.83 -8.35
C LEU A 13 4.95 1.22 -7.30
N VAL A 14 4.43 2.03 -6.38
CA VAL A 14 3.49 1.54 -5.34
C VAL A 14 2.19 1.06 -5.97
N SER A 15 1.63 1.81 -6.94
CA SER A 15 0.38 1.43 -7.59
C SER A 15 0.50 0.14 -8.40
N VAL A 16 1.58 0.00 -9.18
CA VAL A 16 1.84 -1.22 -9.98
C VAL A 16 2.04 -2.43 -9.07
N ASN A 17 2.77 -2.26 -7.96
CA ASN A 17 2.96 -3.33 -6.98
C ASN A 17 1.62 -3.79 -6.38
N LEU A 18 0.79 -2.86 -5.90
CA LEU A 18 -0.53 -3.17 -5.34
C LEU A 18 -1.47 -3.81 -6.36
N LEU A 19 -1.48 -3.32 -7.60
CA LEU A 19 -2.28 -3.91 -8.68
C LEU A 19 -1.79 -5.31 -9.04
N TYR A 20 -0.48 -5.52 -9.10
CA TYR A 20 0.09 -6.84 -9.31
C TYR A 20 -0.35 -7.82 -8.22
N ALA A 21 -0.22 -7.42 -6.96
CA ALA A 21 -0.66 -8.24 -5.83
C ALA A 21 -2.18 -8.52 -5.86
N ALA A 22 -3.00 -7.54 -6.18
CA ALA A 22 -4.44 -7.70 -6.30
C ALA A 22 -4.83 -8.65 -7.43
N ILE A 23 -4.33 -8.40 -8.64
CA ILE A 23 -4.76 -9.11 -9.86
C ILE A 23 -4.17 -10.52 -9.90
N PHE A 24 -2.84 -10.63 -9.83
CA PHE A 24 -2.14 -11.89 -10.08
C PHE A 24 -2.06 -12.79 -8.85
N LEU A 25 -1.99 -12.26 -7.64
CA LEU A 25 -1.92 -13.08 -6.44
C LEU A 25 -3.31 -13.35 -5.86
N LYS A 26 -4.18 -12.35 -5.79
CA LYS A 26 -5.45 -12.46 -5.08
C LYS A 26 -6.62 -12.84 -5.98
N PHE A 27 -6.86 -12.11 -7.06
CA PHE A 27 -7.99 -12.43 -7.94
C PHE A 27 -7.74 -13.69 -8.76
N ALA A 28 -6.55 -13.89 -9.30
CA ALA A 28 -6.19 -15.12 -10.01
C ALA A 28 -6.15 -16.36 -9.10
N GLY A 29 -6.00 -16.18 -7.78
CA GLY A 29 -6.08 -17.27 -6.82
C GLY A 29 -4.93 -18.27 -6.95
N VAL A 30 -3.70 -17.81 -7.14
CA VAL A 30 -2.53 -18.68 -7.18
C VAL A 30 -2.36 -19.46 -5.89
N ALA A 31 -1.88 -20.68 -5.97
CA ALA A 31 -1.81 -21.64 -4.86
C ALA A 31 -1.16 -21.05 -3.59
N GLY A 32 -0.04 -20.34 -3.72
CA GLY A 32 0.62 -19.68 -2.59
C GLY A 32 -0.25 -18.64 -1.88
N SER A 33 -1.00 -17.84 -2.64
CA SER A 33 -1.95 -16.88 -2.07
C SER A 33 -3.11 -17.56 -1.37
N VAL A 34 -3.68 -18.61 -1.97
CA VAL A 34 -4.76 -19.40 -1.35
C VAL A 34 -4.30 -19.99 -0.02
N THR A 35 -3.11 -20.59 0.03
CA THR A 35 -2.53 -21.14 1.26
C THR A 35 -2.36 -20.09 2.35
N LEU A 36 -1.79 -18.93 2.00
CA LEU A 36 -1.57 -17.81 2.91
C LEU A 36 -2.88 -17.32 3.55
N PHE A 37 -3.90 -17.08 2.72
CA PHE A 37 -5.20 -16.62 3.21
C PHE A 37 -6.00 -17.72 3.93
N THR A 38 -5.71 -19.00 3.68
CA THR A 38 -6.23 -20.13 4.47
C THR A 38 -5.66 -20.08 5.89
N GLN A 39 -4.36 -19.89 6.05
CA GLN A 39 -3.72 -19.73 7.35
C GLN A 39 -4.30 -18.54 8.13
N MET A 40 -4.49 -17.40 7.46
CA MET A 40 -5.13 -16.23 8.07
C MET A 40 -6.56 -16.52 8.53
N SER A 41 -7.36 -17.20 7.71
CA SER A 41 -8.73 -17.61 8.08
C SER A 41 -8.73 -18.52 9.31
N GLN A 42 -7.82 -19.48 9.37
CA GLN A 42 -7.68 -20.38 10.52
C GLN A 42 -7.27 -19.62 11.80
N THR A 43 -6.39 -18.62 11.68
CA THR A 43 -5.96 -17.81 12.83
C THR A 43 -7.12 -17.05 13.48
N VAL A 44 -8.11 -16.66 12.70
CA VAL A 44 -9.35 -16.03 13.22
C VAL A 44 -10.49 -17.04 13.41
N HIS A 45 -10.16 -18.33 13.58
CA HIS A 45 -11.13 -19.41 13.81
C HIS A 45 -12.24 -19.51 12.76
N GLY A 46 -11.94 -19.15 11.50
CA GLY A 46 -12.90 -19.21 10.39
C GLY A 46 -13.97 -18.12 10.39
N LEU A 47 -13.89 -17.11 11.28
CA LEU A 47 -14.82 -15.97 11.31
C LEU A 47 -14.88 -15.23 9.98
N VAL A 48 -13.78 -15.19 9.25
CA VAL A 48 -13.71 -14.68 7.88
C VAL A 48 -13.17 -15.79 7.00
N SER A 49 -13.94 -16.20 6.00
CA SER A 49 -13.53 -17.26 5.09
C SER A 49 -12.35 -16.84 4.20
N GLN A 50 -11.51 -17.79 3.80
CA GLN A 50 -10.35 -17.55 2.95
C GLN A 50 -10.67 -16.75 1.69
N PRO A 51 -11.71 -17.08 0.89
CA PRO A 51 -12.03 -16.29 -0.30
C PRO A 51 -12.38 -14.83 0.01
N VAL A 52 -13.11 -14.59 1.11
CA VAL A 52 -13.49 -13.24 1.54
C VAL A 52 -12.27 -12.42 1.93
N PHE A 53 -11.36 -12.99 2.72
CA PHE A 53 -10.08 -12.33 3.06
C PHE A 53 -9.27 -11.99 1.80
N ARG A 54 -9.09 -12.98 0.92
CA ARG A 54 -8.26 -12.85 -0.27
C ARG A 54 -8.83 -11.85 -1.26
N LEU A 55 -10.09 -12.00 -1.64
CA LEU A 55 -10.76 -11.12 -2.61
C LEU A 55 -10.99 -9.72 -2.03
N GLY A 56 -11.41 -9.63 -0.78
CA GLY A 56 -11.59 -8.34 -0.09
C GLY A 56 -10.31 -7.53 -0.02
N SER A 57 -9.18 -8.15 0.33
CA SER A 57 -7.88 -7.46 0.31
C SER A 57 -7.46 -7.05 -1.10
N GLY A 58 -7.73 -7.86 -2.12
CA GLY A 58 -7.47 -7.51 -3.52
C GLY A 58 -8.29 -6.30 -3.99
N VAL A 59 -9.57 -6.24 -3.63
CA VAL A 59 -10.42 -5.07 -3.93
C VAL A 59 -9.86 -3.82 -3.24
N PHE A 60 -9.51 -3.93 -1.96
CA PHE A 60 -8.99 -2.79 -1.19
C PHE A 60 -7.67 -2.26 -1.77
N GLU A 61 -6.74 -3.13 -2.14
CA GLU A 61 -5.50 -2.76 -2.81
C GLU A 61 -5.73 -2.11 -4.18
N THR A 62 -6.70 -2.59 -4.94
CA THR A 62 -7.09 -1.98 -6.22
C THR A 62 -7.60 -0.55 -6.03
N VAL A 63 -8.43 -0.32 -5.01
CA VAL A 63 -8.93 1.03 -4.66
C VAL A 63 -7.77 1.94 -4.28
N ILE A 64 -6.86 1.49 -3.41
CA ILE A 64 -5.68 2.27 -3.00
C ILE A 64 -4.81 2.61 -4.20
N ALA A 65 -4.52 1.63 -5.06
CA ALA A 65 -3.71 1.83 -6.25
C ALA A 65 -4.34 2.87 -7.20
N THR A 66 -5.64 2.81 -7.40
CA THR A 66 -6.39 3.78 -8.20
C THR A 66 -6.30 5.19 -7.61
N LEU A 67 -6.46 5.33 -6.30
CA LEU A 67 -6.31 6.62 -5.61
C LEU A 67 -4.90 7.19 -5.75
N LEU A 68 -3.87 6.36 -5.73
CA LEU A 68 -2.48 6.75 -5.94
C LEU A 68 -2.24 7.22 -7.38
N LEU A 69 -2.85 6.59 -8.37
CA LEU A 69 -2.71 6.97 -9.78
C LEU A 69 -3.33 8.34 -10.10
N ILE A 70 -4.38 8.73 -9.40
CA ILE A 70 -5.03 10.02 -9.58
C ILE A 70 -4.29 11.10 -8.78
N PRO A 71 -3.72 12.15 -9.43
CA PRO A 71 -2.90 13.15 -8.74
C PRO A 71 -3.60 13.85 -7.56
N LYS A 72 -4.90 14.12 -7.71
CA LYS A 72 -5.71 14.82 -6.69
C LYS A 72 -5.91 13.99 -5.43
N THR A 73 -5.97 12.67 -5.54
CA THR A 73 -6.21 11.74 -4.42
C THR A 73 -4.96 11.01 -3.96
N ALA A 74 -3.83 11.20 -4.64
CA ALA A 74 -2.60 10.44 -4.40
C ALA A 74 -2.08 10.52 -2.95
N ARG A 75 -2.20 11.68 -2.29
CA ARG A 75 -1.82 11.83 -0.87
C ARG A 75 -2.72 11.02 0.06
N PHE A 76 -4.02 10.97 -0.24
CA PHE A 76 -4.96 10.15 0.50
C PHE A 76 -4.69 8.66 0.25
N GLY A 77 -4.47 8.25 -1.01
CA GLY A 77 -4.05 6.90 -1.35
C GLY A 77 -2.78 6.45 -0.62
N ALA A 78 -1.76 7.33 -0.55
CA ALA A 78 -0.53 7.04 0.20
C ALA A 78 -0.76 6.84 1.70
N ARG A 79 -1.64 7.63 2.32
CA ARG A 79 -2.03 7.42 3.74
C ARG A 79 -2.73 6.08 3.93
N LEU A 80 -3.66 5.75 3.04
CA LEU A 80 -4.35 4.45 3.08
C LEU A 80 -3.37 3.30 2.86
N THR A 81 -2.36 3.45 1.99
CA THR A 81 -1.29 2.45 1.81
C THR A 81 -0.58 2.18 3.15
N VAL A 82 -0.15 3.23 3.85
CA VAL A 82 0.53 3.08 5.15
C VAL A 82 -0.37 2.36 6.16
N VAL A 83 -1.62 2.80 6.30
CA VAL A 83 -2.57 2.18 7.23
C VAL A 83 -2.85 0.72 6.87
N TRP A 84 -3.04 0.42 5.58
CA TRP A 84 -3.28 -0.94 5.09
C TRP A 84 -2.09 -1.87 5.28
N MET A 85 -0.87 -1.39 5.10
CA MET A 85 0.33 -2.22 5.27
C MET A 85 0.59 -2.60 6.73
N ILE A 86 0.05 -1.87 7.72
CA ILE A 86 0.19 -2.25 9.13
C ILE A 86 -0.34 -3.66 9.40
N PRO A 87 -1.62 -3.99 9.16
CA PRO A 87 -2.11 -5.35 9.38
C PRO A 87 -1.43 -6.38 8.46
N VAL A 88 -1.02 -6.00 7.25
CA VAL A 88 -0.27 -6.90 6.36
C VAL A 88 1.07 -7.27 6.98
N LEU A 89 1.86 -6.31 7.46
CA LEU A 89 3.14 -6.57 8.12
C LEU A 89 2.96 -7.36 9.42
N LEU A 90 1.95 -7.02 10.24
CA LEU A 90 1.64 -7.75 11.46
C LEU A 90 1.28 -9.21 11.18
N SER A 91 0.50 -9.48 10.11
CA SER A 91 0.17 -10.85 9.73
C SER A 91 1.42 -11.66 9.34
N HIS A 92 2.39 -11.05 8.68
CA HIS A 92 3.66 -11.71 8.40
C HIS A 92 4.48 -11.98 9.66
N ILE A 93 4.54 -11.03 10.59
CA ILE A 93 5.32 -11.20 11.83
C ILE A 93 4.72 -12.30 12.71
N PHE A 94 3.40 -12.35 12.88
CA PHE A 94 2.75 -13.20 13.86
C PHE A 94 2.19 -14.52 13.30
N VAL A 95 1.91 -14.61 11.99
CA VAL A 95 1.19 -15.74 11.39
C VAL A 95 1.97 -16.40 10.27
N LEU A 96 2.48 -15.62 9.31
CA LEU A 96 2.98 -16.12 8.04
C LEU A 96 4.51 -16.31 8.01
N GLY A 97 5.22 -15.69 8.96
CA GLY A 97 6.67 -15.68 8.99
C GLY A 97 7.31 -14.71 7.97
N TYR A 98 8.63 -14.62 8.05
CA TYR A 98 9.41 -13.75 7.17
C TYR A 98 9.59 -14.42 5.81
N SER A 99 9.00 -13.79 4.78
CA SER A 99 9.05 -14.25 3.41
C SER A 99 9.37 -13.07 2.48
N TRP A 100 9.54 -13.35 1.19
CA TRP A 100 9.68 -12.30 0.18
C TRP A 100 8.51 -11.31 0.20
N PHE A 101 7.29 -11.76 0.47
CA PHE A 101 6.11 -10.91 0.60
C PHE A 101 6.20 -9.92 1.77
N PHE A 102 6.88 -10.29 2.86
CA PHE A 102 7.17 -9.35 3.96
C PHE A 102 8.09 -8.22 3.51
N VAL A 103 9.16 -8.54 2.78
CA VAL A 103 10.11 -7.55 2.25
C VAL A 103 9.40 -6.60 1.28
N ASP A 104 8.57 -7.14 0.40
CA ASP A 104 7.78 -6.37 -0.54
C ASP A 104 6.81 -5.41 0.16
N ALA A 105 6.05 -5.89 1.15
CA ALA A 105 5.16 -5.06 1.96
C ALA A 105 5.90 -3.94 2.71
N LEU A 106 7.10 -4.24 3.23
CA LEU A 106 7.96 -3.25 3.88
C LEU A 106 8.43 -2.18 2.90
N LEU A 107 8.81 -2.57 1.69
CA LEU A 107 9.20 -1.62 0.63
C LEU A 107 8.03 -0.71 0.23
N VAL A 108 6.84 -1.27 0.08
CA VAL A 108 5.62 -0.52 -0.27
C VAL A 108 5.30 0.54 0.79
N VAL A 109 5.32 0.18 2.08
CA VAL A 109 5.06 1.15 3.15
C VAL A 109 6.14 2.23 3.21
N LEU A 110 7.41 1.86 3.04
CA LEU A 110 8.53 2.80 3.03
C LEU A 110 8.38 3.83 1.91
N LEU A 111 8.08 3.39 0.69
CA LEU A 111 7.85 4.28 -0.45
C LEU A 111 6.65 5.20 -0.22
N ALA A 112 5.56 4.71 0.36
CA ALA A 112 4.39 5.52 0.69
C ALA A 112 4.72 6.60 1.74
N VAL A 113 5.50 6.27 2.76
CA VAL A 113 5.97 7.23 3.78
C VAL A 113 6.88 8.29 3.15
N ILE A 114 7.86 7.88 2.33
CA ILE A 114 8.73 8.82 1.60
C ILE A 114 7.91 9.78 0.74
N TYR A 115 6.91 9.27 0.01
CA TYR A 115 6.00 10.10 -0.77
C TYR A 115 5.29 11.16 0.09
N LEU A 116 4.76 10.76 1.25
CA LEU A 116 4.07 11.66 2.17
C LEU A 116 5.00 12.74 2.73
N LEU A 117 6.22 12.38 3.11
CA LEU A 117 7.23 13.33 3.61
C LEU A 117 7.63 14.34 2.54
N LEU A 118 7.91 13.89 1.33
CA LEU A 118 8.26 14.77 0.22
C LEU A 118 7.13 15.73 -0.17
N THR A 119 5.87 15.29 -0.11
CA THR A 119 4.72 16.14 -0.40
C THR A 119 4.43 17.14 0.71
N ARG A 120 4.67 16.81 1.99
CA ARG A 120 4.51 17.71 3.13
C ARG A 120 5.49 18.88 3.06
N THR A 121 6.76 18.61 2.81
CA THR A 121 7.82 19.65 2.72
C THR A 121 7.50 20.69 1.64
N HIS A 122 6.87 20.29 0.55
CA HIS A 122 6.52 21.22 -0.53
C HIS A 122 5.47 22.26 -0.10
N HIS A 123 4.46 21.88 0.69
CA HIS A 123 3.45 22.82 1.19
C HIS A 123 4.06 23.85 2.14
N LEU A 124 4.90 23.40 3.07
CA LEU A 124 5.52 24.29 4.06
C LEU A 124 6.40 25.37 3.41
N ILE A 125 7.12 25.02 2.33
CA ILE A 125 7.96 25.98 1.59
C ILE A 125 7.07 27.01 0.85
N GLN A 126 5.99 26.57 0.22
CA GLN A 126 5.08 27.47 -0.50
C GLN A 126 4.33 28.43 0.44
N ASP A 127 3.92 27.95 1.60
CA ASP A 127 3.23 28.76 2.61
C ASP A 127 4.19 29.79 3.23
N GLY A 128 5.45 29.40 3.49
CA GLY A 128 6.49 30.32 3.97
C GLY A 128 6.83 31.46 3.00
N LEU A 129 6.76 31.19 1.69
CA LEU A 129 6.99 32.19 0.63
C LEU A 129 5.80 33.14 0.40
N ARG A 130 4.61 32.81 0.90
CA ARG A 130 3.37 33.59 0.75
C ARG A 130 3.11 34.54 1.94
N GLN A 131 3.86 34.45 3.02
CA GLN A 131 3.71 35.41 4.13
C GLN A 131 4.32 36.75 3.69
N PRO A 132 3.52 37.83 3.59
CA PRO A 132 4.05 39.17 3.36
C PRO A 132 4.92 39.54 4.54
N SER A 133 6.14 40.02 4.25
CA SER A 133 7.00 40.68 5.25
C SER A 133 6.26 41.92 5.75
N ASN A 134 5.75 41.87 7.00
CA ASN A 134 5.31 43.06 7.71
C ASN A 134 6.52 43.90 8.09
#